data_9d91b6ce95924a0e2eb3c9c024800ae9
#
_entry.id   9d91b6ce95924a0e2eb3c9c024800ae9
#
_cell.length_a   1.000
_cell.length_b   1.000
_cell.length_c   1.000
_cell.angle_alpha   90.00
_cell.angle_beta   90.00
_cell.angle_gamma   90.00
#
_symmetry.space_group_name_H-M   'P 1'
#
loop_
_entity.id
_entity.type
_entity.pdbx_description
1 polymer ?
#
loop_
_entity_poly.entity_id
_entity_poly.type
_entity_poly.pdbx_seq_one_letter_code
_entity_poly.pdbx_strand_id
1 'polypeptide(L)'
;KLQDILPKVLSAGENAGVLTPEGSKKLDASGHLKAGIPVCPPEGDAGTGMVATNAVKQRTGNVSAGTSSFSMIVLEKELSKPYEMIDMVTTPDGSLVAMVHCNNCTSDLNAWVNLFKEYQELLGIPVDMDEIYSKLYNIALTGDTDCGGLLSYNYISGEPVTGLADGRPLFVRSANDKFNLANFMRTHLYASVGVLKIGNDILFNEEK
;
A
#
# COMPACT_ATOMS: atom_id res chain seq x y z
N LYS A 1 31.84 -10.15 -10.56
CA LYS A 1 31.21 -9.89 -9.25
C LYS A 1 29.83 -9.32 -9.46
N LEU A 2 28.95 -9.34 -8.47
CA LEU A 2 27.58 -8.82 -8.61
C LEU A 2 27.59 -7.33 -9.03
N GLN A 3 28.49 -6.55 -8.44
CA GLN A 3 28.69 -5.14 -8.76
C GLN A 3 29.07 -4.87 -10.24
N ASP A 4 29.67 -5.85 -10.93
CA ASP A 4 30.14 -5.68 -12.31
C ASP A 4 28.98 -5.81 -13.32
N ILE A 5 27.81 -6.32 -12.90
CA ILE A 5 26.62 -6.55 -13.72
C ILE A 5 25.45 -5.63 -13.37
N LEU A 6 25.54 -4.90 -12.27
CA LEU A 6 24.52 -3.94 -11.87
C LEU A 6 24.75 -2.60 -12.57
N PRO A 7 23.69 -1.89 -12.98
CA PRO A 7 23.82 -0.54 -13.49
C PRO A 7 24.33 0.42 -12.40
N LYS A 8 24.86 1.56 -12.84
CA LYS A 8 25.17 2.64 -11.89
C LYS A 8 23.89 3.13 -11.22
N VAL A 9 23.89 3.18 -9.89
CA VAL A 9 22.79 3.75 -9.13
C VAL A 9 22.94 5.27 -9.14
N LEU A 10 21.85 5.97 -9.41
CA LEU A 10 21.75 7.43 -9.40
C LEU A 10 20.60 7.83 -8.49
N SER A 11 20.77 8.94 -7.76
CA SER A 11 19.70 9.54 -6.98
C SER A 11 18.86 10.50 -7.82
N ALA A 12 17.65 10.79 -7.37
CA ALA A 12 16.79 11.78 -8.02
C ALA A 12 17.51 13.13 -8.14
N GLY A 13 17.37 13.76 -9.30
CA GLY A 13 18.05 15.02 -9.61
C GLY A 13 19.45 14.88 -10.21
N GLU A 14 20.07 13.69 -10.18
CA GLU A 14 21.30 13.44 -10.95
C GLU A 14 21.01 13.34 -12.45
N ASN A 15 22.05 13.55 -13.26
CA ASN A 15 21.92 13.45 -14.71
C ASN A 15 22.11 12.00 -15.15
N ALA A 16 21.04 11.37 -15.66
CA ALA A 16 21.07 10.02 -16.23
C ALA A 16 21.49 9.99 -17.73
N GLY A 17 21.69 11.13 -18.34
CA GLY A 17 22.04 11.27 -19.74
C GLY A 17 21.18 12.29 -20.47
N VAL A 18 21.09 12.14 -21.78
CA VAL A 18 20.27 13.00 -22.62
C VAL A 18 19.39 12.18 -23.56
N LEU A 19 18.24 12.74 -23.91
CA LEU A 19 17.33 12.12 -24.88
C LEU A 19 18.01 12.00 -26.24
N THR A 20 18.08 10.77 -26.75
CA THR A 20 18.68 10.50 -28.07
C THR A 20 17.77 10.94 -29.23
N PRO A 21 18.29 11.13 -30.44
CA PRO A 21 17.45 11.41 -31.62
C PRO A 21 16.43 10.31 -31.90
N GLU A 22 16.79 9.05 -31.69
CA GLU A 22 15.90 7.88 -31.84
C GLU A 22 14.83 7.89 -30.77
N GLY A 23 15.21 8.16 -29.51
CA GLY A 23 14.27 8.27 -28.38
C GLY A 23 13.27 9.39 -28.60
N SER A 24 13.74 10.55 -29.05
CA SER A 24 12.88 11.70 -29.38
C SER A 24 11.82 11.34 -30.41
N LYS A 25 12.20 10.72 -31.52
CA LYS A 25 11.27 10.27 -32.59
C LYS A 25 10.28 9.21 -32.11
N LYS A 26 10.74 8.31 -31.22
CA LYS A 26 9.89 7.23 -30.67
C LYS A 26 8.83 7.74 -29.72
N LEU A 27 9.18 8.76 -28.91
CA LEU A 27 8.26 9.37 -27.93
C LEU A 27 7.31 10.39 -28.55
N ASP A 28 7.79 11.11 -29.56
CA ASP A 28 7.01 12.13 -30.24
C ASP A 28 7.25 12.13 -31.75
N ALA A 29 6.33 11.51 -32.48
CA ALA A 29 6.34 11.47 -33.92
C ALA A 29 6.10 12.83 -34.56
N SER A 30 5.51 13.79 -33.85
CA SER A 30 5.24 15.16 -34.34
C SER A 30 6.51 16.03 -34.42
N GLY A 31 7.58 15.61 -33.73
CA GLY A 31 8.89 16.28 -33.76
C GLY A 31 8.99 17.54 -32.90
N HIS A 32 8.07 17.79 -31.99
CA HIS A 32 8.16 18.89 -31.02
C HIS A 32 9.18 18.56 -29.94
N LEU A 33 9.26 17.30 -29.49
CA LEU A 33 10.26 16.83 -28.51
C LEU A 33 11.63 16.74 -29.19
N LYS A 34 12.59 17.51 -28.69
CA LYS A 34 13.93 17.58 -29.26
C LYS A 34 14.91 16.62 -28.56
N ALA A 35 15.85 16.08 -29.31
CA ALA A 35 17.00 15.38 -28.74
C ALA A 35 17.90 16.33 -27.93
N GLY A 36 18.68 15.79 -26.99
CA GLY A 36 19.60 16.55 -26.15
C GLY A 36 19.00 17.09 -24.86
N ILE A 37 17.69 16.88 -24.63
CA ILE A 37 17.05 17.22 -23.33
C ILE A 37 17.65 16.32 -22.24
N PRO A 38 18.09 16.88 -21.09
CA PRO A 38 18.55 16.09 -19.95
C PRO A 38 17.46 15.14 -19.46
N VAL A 39 17.87 13.91 -19.14
CA VAL A 39 16.98 12.87 -18.59
C VAL A 39 17.39 12.62 -17.13
N CYS A 40 16.42 12.64 -16.23
CA CYS A 40 16.60 12.23 -14.83
C CYS A 40 16.61 10.70 -14.71
N PRO A 41 17.16 10.15 -13.62
CA PRO A 41 17.00 8.74 -13.30
C PRO A 41 15.51 8.36 -13.22
N PRO A 42 15.14 7.13 -13.66
CA PRO A 42 13.77 6.66 -13.49
C PRO A 42 13.46 6.44 -12.00
N GLU A 43 12.27 6.82 -11.60
CA GLU A 43 11.73 6.60 -10.26
C GLU A 43 10.52 5.65 -10.31
N GLY A 44 10.35 4.87 -9.24
CA GLY A 44 9.14 4.09 -9.03
C GLY A 44 8.02 4.93 -8.40
N ASP A 45 6.80 4.42 -8.49
CA ASP A 45 5.60 5.04 -7.91
C ASP A 45 5.67 5.18 -6.38
N ALA A 46 6.32 4.23 -5.69
CA ALA A 46 6.51 4.28 -4.24
C ALA A 46 7.38 5.47 -3.82
N GLY A 47 8.53 5.70 -4.49
CA GLY A 47 9.40 6.84 -4.22
C GLY A 47 8.73 8.18 -4.54
N THR A 48 8.06 8.28 -5.69
CA THR A 48 7.31 9.49 -6.06
C THR A 48 6.13 9.73 -5.11
N GLY A 49 5.49 8.67 -4.58
CA GLY A 49 4.47 8.73 -3.55
C GLY A 49 4.99 9.32 -2.23
N MET A 50 6.21 9.01 -1.83
CA MET A 50 6.85 9.63 -0.66
C MET A 50 7.07 11.14 -0.86
N VAL A 51 7.46 11.57 -2.05
CA VAL A 51 7.60 13.00 -2.38
C VAL A 51 6.23 13.68 -2.36
N ALA A 52 5.22 13.09 -2.99
CA ALA A 52 3.86 13.63 -3.05
C ALA A 52 3.22 13.82 -1.67
N THR A 53 3.54 12.94 -0.72
CA THR A 53 3.06 13.00 0.67
C THR A 53 3.99 13.76 1.62
N ASN A 54 5.08 14.34 1.12
CA ASN A 54 6.13 15.00 1.90
C ASN A 54 6.72 14.10 3.00
N ALA A 55 6.86 12.81 2.72
CA ALA A 55 7.34 11.78 3.64
C ALA A 55 8.77 11.32 3.31
N VAL A 56 9.68 12.27 3.02
CA VAL A 56 11.07 12.00 2.64
C VAL A 56 12.10 12.30 3.74
N LYS A 57 11.67 12.92 4.82
CA LYS A 57 12.56 13.22 5.96
C LYS A 57 12.60 12.07 6.95
N GLN A 58 13.71 11.95 7.67
CA GLN A 58 13.84 11.00 8.78
C GLN A 58 12.64 11.11 9.75
N ARG A 59 12.18 9.98 10.26
CA ARG A 59 11.02 9.82 11.16
C ARG A 59 9.68 10.23 10.54
N THR A 60 9.62 10.37 9.23
CA THR A 60 8.36 10.47 8.49
C THR A 60 8.10 9.19 7.70
N GLY A 61 6.90 9.01 7.27
CA GLY A 61 6.53 7.88 6.44
C GLY A 61 5.18 8.10 5.77
N ASN A 62 4.88 7.24 4.83
CA ASN A 62 3.57 7.20 4.19
C ASN A 62 3.03 5.78 4.15
N VAL A 63 1.74 5.67 3.93
CA VAL A 63 1.03 4.41 3.67
C VAL A 63 0.34 4.52 2.34
N SER A 64 0.56 3.54 1.49
CA SER A 64 -0.23 3.32 0.29
C SER A 64 -1.22 2.18 0.55
N ALA A 65 -2.48 2.39 0.25
CA ALA A 65 -3.55 1.42 0.46
C ALA A 65 -4.37 1.26 -0.81
N GLY A 66 -4.20 0.11 -1.45
CA GLY A 66 -4.92 -0.28 -2.66
C GLY A 66 -5.31 -1.76 -2.57
N THR A 67 -5.20 -2.52 -3.64
CA THR A 67 -5.35 -3.98 -3.63
C THR A 67 -4.38 -4.62 -2.63
N SER A 68 -3.12 -4.18 -2.66
CA SER A 68 -2.11 -4.39 -1.62
C SER A 68 -1.92 -3.13 -0.80
N SER A 69 -1.18 -3.22 0.29
CA SER A 69 -0.76 -2.05 1.05
C SER A 69 0.72 -2.11 1.40
N PHE A 70 1.34 -0.93 1.50
CA PHE A 70 2.68 -0.84 2.05
C PHE A 70 2.84 0.44 2.88
N SER A 71 3.66 0.34 3.90
CA SER A 71 4.16 1.50 4.64
C SER A 71 5.64 1.68 4.35
N MET A 72 6.06 2.93 4.22
CA MET A 72 7.45 3.31 4.02
C MET A 72 7.83 4.30 5.12
N ILE A 73 8.84 3.97 5.91
CA ILE A 73 9.30 4.76 7.07
C ILE A 73 10.76 5.12 6.85
N VAL A 74 11.06 6.42 6.79
CA VAL A 74 12.44 6.93 6.63
C VAL A 74 13.19 6.77 7.94
N LEU A 75 14.27 5.99 7.89
CA LEU A 75 15.07 5.62 9.06
C LEU A 75 16.13 6.68 9.39
N GLU A 76 16.50 6.77 10.66
CA GLU A 76 17.63 7.59 11.14
C GLU A 76 18.95 6.81 11.08
N LYS A 77 18.91 5.49 11.11
CA LYS A 77 20.07 4.58 11.09
C LYS A 77 19.70 3.27 10.40
N GLU A 78 20.69 2.48 10.06
CA GLU A 78 20.47 1.12 9.57
C GLU A 78 19.75 0.25 10.61
N LEU A 79 19.00 -0.74 10.14
CA LEU A 79 18.40 -1.75 11.02
C LEU A 79 19.49 -2.57 11.70
N SER A 80 19.25 -3.00 12.92
CA SER A 80 20.21 -3.81 13.72
C SER A 80 20.49 -5.19 13.10
N LYS A 81 19.53 -5.71 12.34
CA LYS A 81 19.58 -7.00 11.64
C LYS A 81 18.62 -7.00 10.45
N PRO A 82 18.75 -7.92 9.49
CA PRO A 82 17.73 -8.13 8.47
C PRO A 82 16.47 -8.76 9.08
N TYR A 83 15.30 -8.34 8.58
CA TYR A 83 13.99 -8.90 8.90
C TYR A 83 13.34 -9.39 7.62
N GLU A 84 12.80 -10.60 7.59
CA GLU A 84 12.15 -11.17 6.41
C GLU A 84 10.88 -10.42 5.97
N MET A 85 10.26 -9.69 6.91
CA MET A 85 9.00 -8.95 6.69
C MET A 85 9.23 -7.47 6.35
N ILE A 86 10.50 -7.03 6.27
CA ILE A 86 10.85 -5.63 6.03
C ILE A 86 11.81 -5.56 4.86
N ASP A 87 11.38 -4.89 3.80
CA ASP A 87 12.22 -4.58 2.66
C ASP A 87 12.99 -3.28 2.90
N MET A 88 14.29 -3.30 2.61
CA MET A 88 15.09 -2.09 2.65
C MET A 88 15.11 -1.44 1.29
N VAL A 89 14.57 -0.24 1.22
CA VAL A 89 14.55 0.61 0.02
C VAL A 89 15.12 1.99 0.35
N THR A 90 15.05 2.93 -0.57
CA THR A 90 15.49 4.32 -0.35
C THR A 90 14.41 5.31 -0.76
N THR A 91 14.48 6.49 -0.17
CA THR A 91 13.83 7.68 -0.74
C THR A 91 14.49 8.03 -2.08
N PRO A 92 13.86 8.85 -2.94
CA PRO A 92 14.47 9.31 -4.18
C PRO A 92 15.85 10.00 -4.00
N ASP A 93 16.11 10.62 -2.85
CA ASP A 93 17.40 11.25 -2.52
C ASP A 93 18.39 10.30 -1.83
N GLY A 94 18.06 9.02 -1.67
CA GLY A 94 18.96 7.98 -1.18
C GLY A 94 18.92 7.75 0.34
N SER A 95 18.01 8.35 1.08
CA SER A 95 17.85 8.07 2.52
C SER A 95 17.25 6.67 2.74
N LEU A 96 17.69 5.99 3.80
CA LEU A 96 17.21 4.63 4.12
C LEU A 96 15.72 4.60 4.48
N VAL A 97 15.01 3.64 3.93
CA VAL A 97 13.59 3.43 4.19
C VAL A 97 13.34 1.97 4.52
N ALA A 98 12.63 1.73 5.61
CA ALA A 98 12.04 0.44 5.90
C ALA A 98 10.64 0.37 5.28
N MET A 99 10.40 -0.63 4.44
CA MET A 99 9.10 -0.88 3.81
C MET A 99 8.50 -2.18 4.33
N VAL A 100 7.27 -2.12 4.82
CA VAL A 100 6.43 -3.29 5.06
C VAL A 100 5.43 -3.38 3.93
N HIS A 101 5.44 -4.47 3.18
CA HIS A 101 4.53 -4.71 2.07
C HIS A 101 3.60 -5.88 2.38
N CYS A 102 2.29 -5.64 2.24
CA CYS A 102 1.23 -6.63 2.46
C CYS A 102 0.46 -6.84 1.16
N ASN A 103 0.29 -8.10 0.78
CA ASN A 103 -0.41 -8.45 -0.46
C ASN A 103 -1.91 -8.19 -0.40
N ASN A 104 -2.49 -8.20 0.79
CA ASN A 104 -3.93 -8.12 0.99
C ASN A 104 -4.32 -6.85 1.75
N CYS A 105 -5.09 -5.97 1.11
CA CYS A 105 -5.62 -4.77 1.73
C CYS A 105 -7.11 -4.61 1.42
N THR A 106 -7.50 -3.95 0.33
CA THR A 106 -8.90 -3.59 0.09
C THR A 106 -9.69 -4.59 -0.75
N SER A 107 -9.06 -5.62 -1.32
CA SER A 107 -9.75 -6.52 -2.26
C SER A 107 -10.94 -7.25 -1.63
N ASP A 108 -10.79 -7.80 -0.43
CA ASP A 108 -11.88 -8.45 0.30
C ASP A 108 -12.92 -7.44 0.77
N LEU A 109 -12.49 -6.28 1.28
CA LEU A 109 -13.38 -5.18 1.65
C LEU A 109 -14.24 -4.72 0.47
N ASN A 110 -13.65 -4.58 -0.71
CA ASN A 110 -14.36 -4.21 -1.93
C ASN A 110 -15.39 -5.27 -2.35
N ALA A 111 -15.10 -6.56 -2.15
CA ALA A 111 -16.06 -7.62 -2.41
C ALA A 111 -17.30 -7.48 -1.52
N TRP A 112 -17.12 -7.18 -0.24
CA TRP A 112 -18.25 -6.91 0.68
C TRP A 112 -19.01 -5.64 0.30
N VAL A 113 -18.33 -4.56 -0.07
CA VAL A 113 -19.00 -3.33 -0.54
C VAL A 113 -19.81 -3.58 -1.80
N ASN A 114 -19.28 -4.37 -2.74
CA ASN A 114 -20.02 -4.77 -3.94
C ASN A 114 -21.29 -5.58 -3.61
N LEU A 115 -21.28 -6.41 -2.57
CA LEU A 115 -22.49 -7.10 -2.11
C LEU A 115 -23.59 -6.11 -1.68
N PHE A 116 -23.22 -5.02 -0.98
CA PHE A 116 -24.20 -3.97 -0.64
C PHE A 116 -24.69 -3.19 -1.87
N LYS A 117 -23.81 -2.98 -2.86
CA LYS A 117 -24.20 -2.43 -4.16
C LYS A 117 -25.26 -3.31 -4.84
N GLU A 118 -24.99 -4.63 -4.98
CA GLU A 118 -25.92 -5.58 -5.58
C GLU A 118 -27.27 -5.59 -4.85
N TYR A 119 -27.27 -5.46 -3.53
CA TYR A 119 -28.53 -5.35 -2.76
C TYR A 119 -29.30 -4.07 -3.08
N GLN A 120 -28.65 -2.93 -3.26
CA GLN A 120 -29.32 -1.70 -3.68
C GLN A 120 -29.92 -1.85 -5.11
N GLU A 121 -29.16 -2.43 -6.03
CA GLU A 121 -29.63 -2.72 -7.39
C GLU A 121 -30.87 -3.61 -7.39
N LEU A 122 -30.87 -4.66 -6.55
CA LEU A 122 -32.03 -5.54 -6.37
C LEU A 122 -33.29 -4.80 -5.90
N LEU A 123 -33.10 -3.77 -5.06
CA LEU A 123 -34.21 -2.92 -4.57
C LEU A 123 -34.62 -1.83 -5.55
N GLY A 124 -33.95 -1.70 -6.71
CA GLY A 124 -34.20 -0.63 -7.68
C GLY A 124 -33.74 0.75 -7.19
N ILE A 125 -32.83 0.82 -6.22
CA ILE A 125 -32.28 2.06 -5.70
C ILE A 125 -31.11 2.47 -6.60
N PRO A 126 -31.04 3.74 -7.07
CA PRO A 126 -29.89 4.22 -7.82
C PRO A 126 -28.58 4.01 -7.05
N VAL A 127 -27.54 3.57 -7.77
CA VAL A 127 -26.22 3.27 -7.18
C VAL A 127 -25.26 4.43 -7.45
N ASP A 128 -24.69 4.95 -6.36
CA ASP A 128 -23.52 5.81 -6.34
C ASP A 128 -22.44 5.17 -5.45
N MET A 129 -21.34 4.74 -6.06
CA MET A 129 -20.29 4.01 -5.33
C MET A 129 -19.58 4.90 -4.30
N ASP A 130 -19.38 6.19 -4.59
CA ASP A 130 -18.73 7.10 -3.64
C ASP A 130 -19.61 7.32 -2.41
N GLU A 131 -20.93 7.39 -2.61
CA GLU A 131 -21.90 7.47 -1.52
C GLU A 131 -21.91 6.18 -0.68
N ILE A 132 -21.90 5.01 -1.34
CA ILE A 132 -21.84 3.70 -0.64
C ILE A 132 -20.59 3.61 0.22
N TYR A 133 -19.39 3.86 -0.36
CA TYR A 133 -18.14 3.82 0.41
C TYR A 133 -18.17 4.81 1.57
N SER A 134 -18.57 6.04 1.30
CA SER A 134 -18.64 7.08 2.33
C SER A 134 -19.55 6.67 3.49
N LYS A 135 -20.75 6.17 3.22
CA LYS A 135 -21.70 5.74 4.25
C LYS A 135 -21.19 4.53 5.03
N LEU A 136 -20.65 3.51 4.33
CA LEU A 136 -20.15 2.29 4.96
C LEU A 136 -18.91 2.56 5.82
N TYR A 137 -18.00 3.43 5.39
CA TYR A 137 -16.83 3.78 6.19
C TYR A 137 -17.20 4.66 7.39
N ASN A 138 -18.12 5.59 7.22
CA ASN A 138 -18.58 6.41 8.34
C ASN A 138 -19.34 5.62 9.40
N ILE A 139 -20.19 4.65 9.01
CA ILE A 139 -20.88 3.81 9.99
C ILE A 139 -19.90 2.93 10.77
N ALA A 140 -18.80 2.48 10.15
CA ALA A 140 -17.77 1.71 10.83
C ALA A 140 -17.13 2.46 12.01
N LEU A 141 -17.08 3.80 11.98
CA LEU A 141 -16.55 4.62 13.07
C LEU A 141 -17.43 4.56 14.34
N THR A 142 -18.70 4.17 14.20
CA THR A 142 -19.64 4.03 15.31
C THR A 142 -19.65 2.61 15.92
N GLY A 143 -18.91 1.67 15.32
CA GLY A 143 -18.78 0.31 15.83
C GLY A 143 -18.01 0.25 17.16
N ASP A 144 -18.15 -0.86 17.87
CA ASP A 144 -17.37 -1.14 19.07
C ASP A 144 -15.87 -1.24 18.73
N THR A 145 -14.98 -0.83 19.62
CA THR A 145 -13.52 -0.81 19.38
C THR A 145 -12.93 -2.20 19.20
N ASP A 146 -13.57 -3.23 19.75
CA ASP A 146 -13.26 -4.65 19.59
C ASP A 146 -14.06 -5.31 18.45
N CYS A 147 -14.70 -4.50 17.59
CA CYS A 147 -15.57 -4.97 16.52
C CYS A 147 -16.77 -5.82 17.00
N GLY A 148 -17.13 -5.72 18.29
CA GLY A 148 -18.20 -6.52 18.89
C GLY A 148 -17.90 -8.01 18.94
N GLY A 149 -16.62 -8.43 18.91
CA GLY A 149 -16.17 -9.81 18.90
C GLY A 149 -15.99 -10.42 17.51
N LEU A 150 -16.38 -9.72 16.45
CA LEU A 150 -16.27 -10.20 15.07
C LEU A 150 -14.80 -10.28 14.63
N LEU A 151 -14.46 -11.30 13.82
CA LEU A 151 -13.11 -11.48 13.25
C LEU A 151 -13.18 -11.64 11.74
N SER A 152 -12.18 -11.11 11.04
CA SER A 152 -12.01 -11.30 9.61
C SER A 152 -10.54 -11.48 9.24
N TYR A 153 -10.30 -12.38 8.29
CA TYR A 153 -9.06 -12.49 7.53
C TYR A 153 -9.36 -12.13 6.08
N ASN A 154 -8.68 -11.12 5.57
CA ASN A 154 -8.91 -10.60 4.22
C ASN A 154 -7.97 -11.20 3.17
N TYR A 155 -7.34 -12.32 3.43
CA TYR A 155 -6.31 -12.90 2.55
C TYR A 155 -6.95 -13.52 1.29
N ILE A 156 -6.98 -12.76 0.21
CA ILE A 156 -7.34 -13.23 -1.14
C ILE A 156 -6.17 -14.00 -1.75
N SER A 157 -4.93 -13.62 -1.42
CA SER A 157 -3.69 -14.26 -1.86
C SER A 157 -2.80 -14.61 -0.67
N GLY A 158 -1.67 -15.25 -0.92
CA GLY A 158 -0.66 -15.47 0.11
C GLY A 158 -0.20 -14.16 0.74
N GLU A 159 0.24 -14.23 2.00
CA GLU A 159 0.68 -13.06 2.78
C GLU A 159 2.05 -13.29 3.40
N PRO A 160 3.12 -12.74 2.81
CA PRO A 160 4.49 -12.96 3.28
C PRO A 160 4.72 -12.53 4.73
N VAL A 161 4.11 -11.41 5.16
CA VAL A 161 4.27 -10.88 6.53
C VAL A 161 3.82 -11.88 7.59
N THR A 162 2.83 -12.72 7.28
CA THR A 162 2.33 -13.77 8.19
C THR A 162 2.74 -15.18 7.78
N GLY A 163 3.57 -15.32 6.73
CA GLY A 163 4.12 -16.61 6.29
C GLY A 163 3.10 -17.54 5.64
N LEU A 164 1.99 -17.02 5.10
CA LEU A 164 0.96 -17.82 4.43
C LEU A 164 1.19 -17.85 2.92
N ALA A 165 1.30 -19.05 2.35
CA ALA A 165 1.51 -19.24 0.91
C ALA A 165 0.24 -18.98 0.09
N ASP A 166 -0.92 -19.37 0.60
CA ASP A 166 -2.21 -19.25 -0.06
C ASP A 166 -3.19 -18.43 0.76
N GLY A 167 -4.01 -17.64 0.08
CA GLY A 167 -5.08 -16.86 0.70
C GLY A 167 -6.43 -17.59 0.70
N ARG A 168 -7.22 -17.36 1.74
CA ARG A 168 -8.62 -17.72 1.81
C ARG A 168 -9.33 -16.80 2.78
N PRO A 169 -10.09 -15.81 2.28
CA PRO A 169 -10.84 -14.91 3.14
C PRO A 169 -11.78 -15.66 4.07
N LEU A 170 -11.87 -15.20 5.30
CA LEU A 170 -12.69 -15.82 6.32
C LEU A 170 -13.31 -14.75 7.21
N PHE A 171 -14.64 -14.81 7.37
CA PHE A 171 -15.36 -14.02 8.36
C PHE A 171 -15.94 -14.96 9.42
N VAL A 172 -15.67 -14.65 10.69
CA VAL A 172 -16.05 -15.49 11.83
C VAL A 172 -16.83 -14.68 12.85
N ARG A 173 -17.89 -15.28 13.37
CA ARG A 173 -18.63 -14.74 14.50
C ARG A 173 -19.11 -15.87 15.43
N SER A 174 -19.26 -15.57 16.71
CA SER A 174 -19.88 -16.43 17.69
C SER A 174 -21.36 -16.03 17.92
N ALA A 175 -22.09 -16.86 18.68
CA ALA A 175 -23.48 -16.59 18.99
C ALA A 175 -23.70 -15.32 19.85
N ASN A 176 -22.69 -14.92 20.61
CA ASN A 176 -22.74 -13.80 21.55
C ASN A 176 -22.16 -12.50 20.99
N ASP A 177 -21.61 -12.51 19.78
CA ASP A 177 -21.01 -11.35 19.17
C ASP A 177 -22.09 -10.34 18.74
N LYS A 178 -21.74 -9.06 18.82
CA LYS A 178 -22.62 -7.97 18.39
C LYS A 178 -22.54 -7.79 16.86
N PHE A 179 -23.26 -8.65 16.14
CA PHE A 179 -23.30 -8.60 14.68
C PHE A 179 -24.27 -7.52 14.19
N ASN A 180 -23.72 -6.39 13.79
CA ASN A 180 -24.42 -5.28 13.16
C ASN A 180 -23.53 -4.65 12.07
N LEU A 181 -24.09 -3.77 11.25
CA LEU A 181 -23.39 -3.18 10.11
C LEU A 181 -22.13 -2.37 10.54
N ALA A 182 -22.21 -1.65 11.63
CA ALA A 182 -21.10 -0.85 12.13
C ALA A 182 -19.89 -1.73 12.53
N ASN A 183 -20.14 -2.76 13.32
CA ASN A 183 -19.11 -3.72 13.73
C ASN A 183 -18.58 -4.53 12.55
N PHE A 184 -19.46 -4.97 11.66
CA PHE A 184 -19.09 -5.68 10.44
C PHE A 184 -18.13 -4.88 9.59
N MET A 185 -18.48 -3.64 9.26
CA MET A 185 -17.63 -2.77 8.43
C MET A 185 -16.32 -2.40 9.15
N ARG A 186 -16.35 -2.18 10.47
CA ARG A 186 -15.14 -1.93 11.25
C ARG A 186 -14.18 -3.12 11.24
N THR A 187 -14.71 -4.34 11.35
CA THR A 187 -13.92 -5.58 11.26
C THR A 187 -13.17 -5.68 9.94
N HIS A 188 -13.84 -5.42 8.82
CA HIS A 188 -13.22 -5.48 7.49
C HIS A 188 -12.22 -4.34 7.25
N LEU A 189 -12.49 -3.14 7.77
CA LEU A 189 -11.51 -2.04 7.74
C LEU A 189 -10.26 -2.38 8.56
N TYR A 190 -10.42 -2.96 9.75
CA TYR A 190 -9.27 -3.38 10.56
C TYR A 190 -8.49 -4.52 9.90
N ALA A 191 -9.18 -5.50 9.30
CA ALA A 191 -8.55 -6.58 8.58
C ALA A 191 -7.68 -6.07 7.41
N SER A 192 -8.13 -5.05 6.69
CA SER A 192 -7.40 -4.49 5.56
C SER A 192 -6.06 -3.83 5.92
N VAL A 193 -5.86 -3.42 7.18
CA VAL A 193 -4.62 -2.80 7.66
C VAL A 193 -3.93 -3.58 8.79
N GLY A 194 -4.53 -4.67 9.25
CA GLY A 194 -4.04 -5.43 10.41
C GLY A 194 -2.66 -6.03 10.19
N VAL A 195 -2.40 -6.57 8.99
CA VAL A 195 -1.10 -7.16 8.64
C VAL A 195 -0.01 -6.08 8.55
N LEU A 196 -0.36 -4.92 7.98
CA LEU A 196 0.56 -3.78 7.92
C LEU A 196 0.98 -3.34 9.33
N LYS A 197 0.04 -3.35 10.28
CA LYS A 197 0.35 -3.09 11.69
C LYS A 197 1.33 -4.12 12.27
N ILE A 198 1.14 -5.40 11.99
CA ILE A 198 2.04 -6.48 12.48
C ILE A 198 3.47 -6.21 12.01
N GLY A 199 3.68 -5.92 10.72
CA GLY A 199 5.00 -5.60 10.18
C GLY A 199 5.61 -4.33 10.79
N ASN A 200 4.81 -3.27 10.94
CA ASN A 200 5.27 -2.02 11.56
C ASN A 200 5.61 -2.18 13.05
N ASP A 201 4.90 -3.03 13.78
CA ASP A 201 5.18 -3.29 15.20
C ASP A 201 6.59 -3.88 15.40
N ILE A 202 7.13 -4.59 14.42
CA ILE A 202 8.53 -5.08 14.45
C ILE A 202 9.49 -3.89 14.51
N LEU A 203 9.33 -2.89 13.62
CA LEU A 203 10.16 -1.69 13.63
C LEU A 203 10.05 -0.92 14.95
N PHE A 204 8.83 -0.70 15.43
CA PHE A 204 8.60 0.12 16.62
C PHE A 204 9.02 -0.56 17.93
N ASN A 205 9.05 -1.88 17.98
CA ASN A 205 9.38 -2.62 19.20
C ASN A 205 10.84 -3.07 19.26
N GLU A 206 11.44 -3.43 18.11
CA GLU A 206 12.79 -4.01 18.06
C GLU A 206 13.88 -2.99 17.67
N GLU A 207 13.53 -1.93 16.96
CA GLU A 207 14.49 -0.93 16.42
C GLU A 207 14.42 0.43 17.16
N LYS A 208 14.41 0.42 18.48
CA LYS A 208 14.38 1.62 19.33
C LYS A 208 15.70 2.39 19.37
#